data_3fa7e9b8874179a19e9e892cd4b75767
#
_entry.id   3fa7e9b8874179a19e9e892cd4b75767
#
_cell.length_a   1.000
_cell.length_b   1.000
_cell.length_c   1.000
_cell.angle_alpha   90.00
_cell.angle_beta   90.00
_cell.angle_gamma   90.00
#
_symmetry.space_group_name_H-M   'P 1'
#
loop_
_entity.id
_entity.type
_entity.pdbx_description
1 polymer ?
#
loop_
_entity_poly.entity_id
_entity_poly.type
_entity_poly.pdbx_seq_one_letter_code
_entity_poly.pdbx_strand_id
1 'polypeptide(L)'
;RGADLAGFRYRLHQAMRNLRDQVGKAGIVEVQSERAVVGHFPGGELAGSADLVMKNARGEHAVVDMKWSGSKKFPQKLRDNRHLQLAIYAELLRQEHGAWPSVAYYVLDRARLFAPDDRVFPSAEVVPSADGENTAQLWQRFLATWRWRVSQVQSGRFEVVLDSIPVTDESTAPEDAMGTETLNEAYNDYRTLAGWENRA
;
A
#
# COMPACT_ATOMS: atom_id res chain seq x y z
N ARG A 1 14.87 25.08 16.57
CA ARG A 1 14.39 25.13 15.13
C ARG A 1 15.54 24.92 14.12
N GLY A 2 16.75 25.49 14.30
CA GLY A 2 17.86 25.32 13.35
C GLY A 2 18.47 23.92 13.33
N ALA A 3 18.63 23.26 14.46
CA ALA A 3 19.14 21.89 14.56
C ALA A 3 18.21 20.86 13.89
N ASP A 4 16.90 21.05 14.02
CA ASP A 4 15.89 20.17 13.39
C ASP A 4 15.97 20.24 11.86
N LEU A 5 16.14 21.44 11.29
CA LEU A 5 16.26 21.62 9.85
C LEU A 5 17.56 21.01 9.29
N ALA A 6 18.69 21.16 10.00
CA ALA A 6 19.95 20.56 9.61
C ALA A 6 19.88 19.02 9.64
N GLY A 7 19.28 18.45 10.68
CA GLY A 7 19.03 17.02 10.79
C GLY A 7 18.09 16.48 9.71
N PHE A 8 17.03 17.23 9.38
CA PHE A 8 16.13 16.90 8.27
C PHE A 8 16.88 16.85 6.93
N ARG A 9 17.63 17.93 6.61
CA ARG A 9 18.41 18.01 5.36
C ARG A 9 19.41 16.86 5.25
N TYR A 10 20.12 16.57 6.34
CA TYR A 10 21.08 15.46 6.36
C TYR A 10 20.41 14.12 6.02
N ARG A 11 19.30 13.79 6.70
CA ARG A 11 18.55 12.55 6.42
C ARG A 11 18.03 12.49 4.99
N LEU A 12 17.50 13.59 4.47
CA LEU A 12 17.04 13.66 3.08
C LEU A 12 18.18 13.41 2.09
N HIS A 13 19.35 14.03 2.29
CA HIS A 13 20.52 13.77 1.44
C HIS A 13 20.98 12.30 1.50
N GLN A 14 20.97 11.68 2.68
CA GLN A 14 21.30 10.26 2.80
C GLN A 14 20.28 9.38 2.08
N ALA A 15 18.99 9.68 2.22
CA ALA A 15 17.92 8.99 1.54
C ALA A 15 18.08 9.08 0.01
N MET A 16 18.32 10.27 -0.52
CA MET A 16 18.48 10.47 -1.97
C MET A 16 19.72 9.75 -2.53
N ARG A 17 20.84 9.72 -1.78
CA ARG A 17 22.02 8.94 -2.18
C ARG A 17 21.71 7.44 -2.19
N ASN A 18 21.08 6.93 -1.16
CA ASN A 18 20.69 5.52 -1.11
C ASN A 18 19.71 5.16 -2.23
N LEU A 19 18.68 5.99 -2.47
CA LEU A 19 17.73 5.76 -3.56
C LEU A 19 18.43 5.71 -4.92
N ARG A 20 19.36 6.64 -5.18
CA ARG A 20 20.16 6.62 -6.40
C ARG A 20 20.96 5.33 -6.56
N ASP A 21 21.55 4.84 -5.46
CA ASP A 21 22.33 3.60 -5.48
C ASP A 21 21.42 2.37 -5.72
N GLN A 22 20.19 2.35 -5.13
CA GLN A 22 19.17 1.33 -5.41
C GLN A 22 18.76 1.35 -6.89
N VAL A 23 18.45 2.52 -7.42
CA VAL A 23 18.10 2.74 -8.84
C VAL A 23 19.21 2.25 -9.77
N GLY A 24 20.48 2.60 -9.47
CA GLY A 24 21.64 2.15 -10.26
C GLY A 24 21.81 0.63 -10.24
N LYS A 25 21.74 0.00 -9.07
CA LYS A 25 21.87 -1.47 -8.93
C LYS A 25 20.70 -2.22 -9.59
N ALA A 26 19.52 -1.63 -9.61
CA ALA A 26 18.34 -2.18 -10.27
C ALA A 26 18.38 -2.03 -11.80
N GLY A 27 19.37 -1.33 -12.36
CA GLY A 27 19.46 -1.06 -13.79
C GLY A 27 18.28 -0.23 -14.31
N ILE A 28 17.76 0.66 -13.49
CA ILE A 28 16.63 1.53 -13.87
C ILE A 28 17.09 2.52 -14.92
N VAL A 29 16.36 2.60 -16.01
CA VAL A 29 16.64 3.50 -17.16
C VAL A 29 15.60 4.61 -17.30
N GLU A 30 14.45 4.47 -16.66
CA GLU A 30 13.38 5.47 -16.67
C GLU A 30 12.80 5.62 -15.26
N VAL A 31 12.61 6.87 -14.83
CA VAL A 31 11.96 7.22 -13.56
C VAL A 31 10.94 8.32 -13.84
N GLN A 32 9.72 8.09 -13.44
CA GLN A 32 8.65 9.09 -13.47
C GLN A 32 8.19 9.34 -12.02
N SER A 33 8.23 10.61 -11.59
CA SER A 33 7.74 11.02 -10.27
C SER A 33 6.34 11.58 -10.37
N GLU A 34 5.54 11.40 -9.32
CA GLU A 34 4.16 11.92 -9.22
C GLU A 34 3.33 11.54 -10.45
N ARG A 35 3.49 10.29 -10.90
CA ARG A 35 2.84 9.82 -12.11
C ARG A 35 1.36 9.60 -11.87
N ALA A 36 0.51 10.29 -12.65
CA ALA A 36 -0.91 9.98 -12.71
C ALA A 36 -1.12 8.58 -13.30
N VAL A 37 -1.88 7.76 -12.60
CA VAL A 37 -2.29 6.42 -13.02
C VAL A 37 -3.80 6.32 -12.98
N VAL A 38 -4.39 5.76 -14.03
CA VAL A 38 -5.85 5.61 -14.18
C VAL A 38 -6.14 4.22 -14.71
N GLY A 39 -7.22 3.64 -14.27
CA GLY A 39 -7.69 2.34 -14.76
C GLY A 39 -9.06 2.01 -14.20
N HIS A 40 -9.48 0.75 -14.34
CA HIS A 40 -10.84 0.32 -14.02
C HIS A 40 -10.82 -0.86 -13.05
N PHE A 41 -11.86 -0.91 -12.22
CA PHE A 41 -12.19 -2.06 -11.41
C PHE A 41 -13.74 -2.24 -11.43
N PRO A 42 -14.31 -3.33 -10.87
CA PRO A 42 -15.76 -3.54 -10.92
C PRO A 42 -16.64 -2.44 -10.33
N GLY A 43 -16.06 -1.56 -9.49
CA GLY A 43 -16.75 -0.40 -8.90
C GLY A 43 -16.72 0.87 -9.75
N GLY A 44 -15.97 0.89 -10.87
CA GLY A 44 -15.83 2.05 -11.73
C GLY A 44 -14.39 2.38 -12.09
N GLU A 45 -14.10 3.65 -12.26
CA GLU A 45 -12.75 4.15 -12.52
C GLU A 45 -11.96 4.35 -11.21
N LEU A 46 -10.68 3.99 -11.25
CA LEU A 46 -9.70 4.30 -10.22
C LEU A 46 -8.65 5.24 -10.80
N ALA A 47 -8.36 6.32 -10.09
CA ALA A 47 -7.29 7.24 -10.44
C ALA A 47 -6.45 7.56 -9.19
N GLY A 48 -5.17 7.83 -9.40
CA GLY A 48 -4.24 8.22 -8.34
C GLY A 48 -2.96 8.80 -8.87
N SER A 49 -2.06 9.22 -7.97
CA SER A 49 -0.71 9.63 -8.28
C SER A 49 0.26 8.70 -7.57
N ALA A 50 1.08 8.00 -8.35
CA ALA A 50 2.15 7.13 -7.82
C ALA A 50 3.42 7.97 -7.62
N ASP A 51 4.01 7.92 -6.41
CA ASP A 51 5.19 8.73 -6.07
C ASP A 51 6.33 8.50 -7.06
N LEU A 52 6.66 7.22 -7.35
CA LEU A 52 7.66 6.85 -8.34
C LEU A 52 7.19 5.63 -9.15
N VAL A 53 7.22 5.76 -10.46
CA VAL A 53 7.12 4.63 -11.39
C VAL A 53 8.45 4.51 -12.12
N MET A 54 9.00 3.31 -12.15
CA MET A 54 10.34 3.03 -12.68
C MET A 54 10.28 1.91 -13.71
N LYS A 55 11.21 1.94 -14.66
CA LYS A 55 11.42 0.88 -15.65
C LYS A 55 12.90 0.54 -15.74
N ASN A 56 13.24 -0.73 -15.68
CA ASN A 56 14.61 -1.17 -15.84
C ASN A 56 14.95 -1.50 -17.31
N ALA A 57 16.24 -1.75 -17.59
CA ALA A 57 16.71 -2.07 -18.93
C ALA A 57 16.12 -3.37 -19.51
N ARG A 58 15.54 -4.26 -18.67
CA ARG A 58 14.83 -5.48 -19.11
C ARG A 58 13.37 -5.22 -19.47
N GLY A 59 12.89 -3.98 -19.30
CA GLY A 59 11.50 -3.61 -19.54
C GLY A 59 10.56 -3.89 -18.38
N GLU A 60 11.07 -4.32 -17.23
CA GLU A 60 10.27 -4.56 -16.03
C GLU A 60 9.95 -3.24 -15.34
N HIS A 61 8.69 -3.11 -14.91
CA HIS A 61 8.22 -1.93 -14.20
C HIS A 61 8.25 -2.16 -12.69
N ALA A 62 8.41 -1.07 -11.96
CA ALA A 62 8.24 -1.04 -10.50
C ALA A 62 7.49 0.22 -10.07
N VAL A 63 6.70 0.12 -9.02
CA VAL A 63 6.12 1.26 -8.32
C VAL A 63 6.67 1.34 -6.91
N VAL A 64 7.12 2.52 -6.53
CA VAL A 64 7.68 2.78 -5.20
C VAL A 64 6.88 3.90 -4.56
N ASP A 65 6.34 3.62 -3.38
CA ASP A 65 5.63 4.59 -2.57
C ASP A 65 6.57 5.12 -1.50
N MET A 66 6.74 6.45 -1.46
CA MET A 66 7.70 7.14 -0.61
C MET A 66 7.05 7.55 0.71
N LYS A 67 7.66 7.16 1.81
CA LYS A 67 7.18 7.48 3.16
C LYS A 67 8.26 8.19 3.95
N TRP A 68 7.90 9.29 4.61
CA TRP A 68 8.87 9.99 5.43
C TRP A 68 9.40 9.10 6.57
N SER A 69 8.50 8.41 7.28
CA SER A 69 8.81 7.54 8.41
C SER A 69 7.99 6.26 8.37
N GLY A 70 8.23 5.33 9.30
CA GLY A 70 7.44 4.11 9.42
C GLY A 70 8.23 2.85 9.08
N SER A 71 9.53 2.82 9.40
CA SER A 71 10.44 1.69 9.15
C SER A 71 10.03 0.37 9.81
N LYS A 72 9.06 0.37 10.73
CA LYS A 72 8.42 -0.83 11.28
C LYS A 72 7.05 -1.09 10.64
N LYS A 73 6.27 -0.02 10.42
CA LYS A 73 4.89 -0.09 9.91
C LYS A 73 4.82 -0.64 8.48
N PHE A 74 5.65 -0.14 7.56
CA PHE A 74 5.56 -0.53 6.15
C PHE A 74 6.08 -1.92 5.84
N PRO A 75 7.22 -2.40 6.44
CA PRO A 75 7.57 -3.81 6.38
C PRO A 75 6.48 -4.72 6.97
N GLN A 76 5.83 -4.30 8.07
CA GLN A 76 4.73 -5.07 8.63
C GLN A 76 3.53 -5.14 7.66
N LYS A 77 3.18 -4.03 6.97
CA LYS A 77 2.14 -4.06 5.93
C LYS A 77 2.46 -5.02 4.78
N LEU A 78 3.73 -5.15 4.38
CA LEU A 78 4.14 -6.14 3.38
C LEU A 78 3.98 -7.57 3.94
N ARG A 79 4.46 -7.81 5.16
CA ARG A 79 4.38 -9.12 5.81
C ARG A 79 2.95 -9.59 6.02
N ASP A 80 2.06 -8.68 6.42
CA ASP A 80 0.64 -8.99 6.68
C ASP A 80 -0.21 -8.96 5.39
N ASN A 81 0.42 -8.78 4.23
CA ASN A 81 -0.26 -8.64 2.93
C ASN A 81 -1.35 -7.55 2.96
N ARG A 82 -1.04 -6.39 3.56
CA ARG A 82 -1.96 -5.23 3.73
C ARG A 82 -1.48 -3.97 2.98
N HIS A 83 -0.65 -4.12 1.97
CA HIS A 83 -0.10 -3.03 1.18
C HIS A 83 -1.03 -2.62 0.00
N LEU A 84 -2.32 -2.43 0.29
CA LEU A 84 -3.36 -2.21 -0.72
C LEU A 84 -3.10 -1.01 -1.63
N GLN A 85 -2.53 0.09 -1.13
CA GLN A 85 -2.16 1.24 -1.97
C GLN A 85 -1.21 0.85 -3.09
N LEU A 86 -0.17 0.07 -2.77
CA LEU A 86 0.77 -0.46 -3.76
C LEU A 86 0.10 -1.44 -4.72
N ALA A 87 -0.81 -2.30 -4.22
CA ALA A 87 -1.55 -3.24 -5.06
C ALA A 87 -2.47 -2.53 -6.06
N ILE A 88 -3.11 -1.42 -5.65
CA ILE A 88 -3.91 -0.57 -6.55
C ILE A 88 -3.02 0.00 -7.66
N TYR A 89 -1.93 0.65 -7.32
CA TYR A 89 -1.02 1.21 -8.31
C TYR A 89 -0.44 0.14 -9.23
N ALA A 90 -0.10 -1.02 -8.68
CA ALA A 90 0.40 -2.15 -9.46
C ALA A 90 -0.63 -2.65 -10.48
N GLU A 91 -1.90 -2.76 -10.08
CA GLU A 91 -2.98 -3.14 -10.99
C GLU A 91 -3.20 -2.11 -12.09
N LEU A 92 -3.22 -0.82 -11.77
CA LEU A 92 -3.38 0.25 -12.77
C LEU A 92 -2.25 0.21 -13.80
N LEU A 93 -1.00 0.03 -13.35
CA LEU A 93 0.14 -0.13 -14.24
C LEU A 93 0.10 -1.46 -15.04
N ARG A 94 -0.41 -2.53 -14.44
CA ARG A 94 -0.64 -3.79 -15.15
C ARG A 94 -1.64 -3.65 -16.30
N GLN A 95 -2.72 -2.89 -16.08
CA GLN A 95 -3.70 -2.60 -17.14
C GLN A 95 -3.06 -1.84 -18.30
N GLU A 96 -2.12 -0.96 -18.02
CA GLU A 96 -1.42 -0.17 -19.03
C GLU A 96 -0.33 -0.97 -19.77
N HIS A 97 0.46 -1.78 -19.02
CA HIS A 97 1.68 -2.41 -19.54
C HIS A 97 1.56 -3.93 -19.76
N GLY A 98 0.47 -4.56 -19.33
CA GLY A 98 0.21 -5.97 -19.52
C GLY A 98 0.86 -6.92 -18.48
N ALA A 99 1.76 -6.42 -17.63
CA ALA A 99 2.48 -7.20 -16.63
C ALA A 99 2.43 -6.55 -15.25
N TRP A 100 2.41 -7.38 -14.19
CA TRP A 100 2.48 -6.90 -12.81
C TRP A 100 3.87 -6.29 -12.53
N PRO A 101 3.92 -5.01 -12.11
CA PRO A 101 5.17 -4.40 -11.69
C PRO A 101 5.61 -4.96 -10.34
N SER A 102 6.89 -4.80 -10.01
CA SER A 102 7.37 -4.91 -8.63
C SER A 102 6.88 -3.74 -7.80
N VAL A 103 6.69 -3.96 -6.51
CA VAL A 103 6.22 -2.94 -5.58
C VAL A 103 7.20 -2.76 -4.43
N ALA A 104 7.34 -1.52 -3.95
CA ALA A 104 8.20 -1.25 -2.80
C ALA A 104 7.74 -0.03 -2.00
N TYR A 105 8.10 -0.01 -0.71
CA TYR A 105 8.10 1.18 0.11
C TYR A 105 9.51 1.73 0.26
N TYR A 106 9.68 3.02 0.06
CA TYR A 106 10.93 3.70 0.39
C TYR A 106 10.75 4.62 1.60
N VAL A 107 11.40 4.28 2.72
CA VAL A 107 11.30 5.02 3.98
C VAL A 107 12.48 5.98 4.11
N LEU A 108 12.18 7.27 3.92
CA LEU A 108 13.17 8.35 3.78
C LEU A 108 14.01 8.57 5.03
N ASP A 109 13.41 8.61 6.22
CA ASP A 109 14.12 8.90 7.48
C ASP A 109 15.19 7.85 7.82
N ARG A 110 15.11 6.68 7.23
CA ARG A 110 16.03 5.55 7.40
C ARG A 110 16.80 5.19 6.14
N ALA A 111 16.47 5.82 5.01
CA ALA A 111 17.07 5.52 3.70
C ALA A 111 16.96 4.01 3.38
N ARG A 112 15.78 3.39 3.59
CA ARG A 112 15.57 1.95 3.42
C ARG A 112 14.46 1.69 2.41
N LEU A 113 14.73 0.73 1.51
CA LEU A 113 13.77 0.23 0.54
C LEU A 113 13.31 -1.16 0.96
N PHE A 114 12.01 -1.34 1.12
CA PHE A 114 11.36 -2.60 1.49
C PHE A 114 10.52 -3.09 0.33
N ALA A 115 10.70 -4.33 -0.08
CA ALA A 115 9.94 -4.96 -1.16
C ALA A 115 9.56 -6.40 -0.80
N PRO A 116 8.48 -6.95 -1.37
CA PRO A 116 8.12 -8.36 -1.17
C PRO A 116 9.15 -9.33 -1.74
N ASP A 117 9.86 -8.92 -2.78
CA ASP A 117 10.88 -9.68 -3.48
C ASP A 117 12.04 -8.77 -3.95
N ASP A 118 13.12 -9.36 -4.43
CA ASP A 118 14.31 -8.69 -4.94
C ASP A 118 14.39 -8.64 -6.48
N ARG A 119 13.32 -9.02 -7.17
CA ARG A 119 13.27 -9.17 -8.63
C ARG A 119 13.74 -7.93 -9.38
N VAL A 120 13.29 -6.75 -9.00
CA VAL A 120 13.72 -5.47 -9.61
C VAL A 120 14.78 -4.79 -8.76
N PHE A 121 14.64 -4.82 -7.43
CA PHE A 121 15.56 -4.14 -6.52
C PHE A 121 16.45 -5.14 -5.76
N PRO A 122 17.61 -5.55 -6.31
CA PRO A 122 18.45 -6.60 -5.71
C PRO A 122 19.09 -6.23 -4.37
N SER A 123 19.02 -4.96 -3.98
CA SER A 123 19.50 -4.46 -2.69
C SER A 123 18.37 -4.04 -1.76
N ALA A 124 17.12 -4.34 -2.10
CA ALA A 124 15.99 -4.12 -1.21
C ALA A 124 16.10 -5.00 0.04
N GLU A 125 15.52 -4.52 1.12
CA GLU A 125 15.21 -5.38 2.25
C GLU A 125 13.96 -6.18 1.92
N VAL A 126 14.15 -7.47 1.66
CA VAL A 126 13.06 -8.35 1.24
C VAL A 126 12.18 -8.70 2.45
N VAL A 127 10.90 -8.44 2.31
CA VAL A 127 9.86 -8.72 3.31
C VAL A 127 8.74 -9.49 2.63
N PRO A 128 8.86 -10.82 2.50
CA PRO A 128 7.80 -11.63 1.92
C PRO A 128 6.56 -11.62 2.83
N SER A 129 5.39 -11.82 2.23
CA SER A 129 4.16 -11.98 3.00
C SER A 129 4.19 -13.25 3.84
N ALA A 130 3.57 -13.22 5.02
CA ALA A 130 3.55 -14.36 5.93
C ALA A 130 2.67 -15.52 5.40
N ASP A 131 1.68 -15.21 4.58
CA ASP A 131 0.78 -16.17 3.93
C ASP A 131 1.31 -16.70 2.59
N GLY A 132 2.46 -16.20 2.11
CA GLY A 132 3.07 -16.58 0.84
C GLY A 132 2.39 -15.97 -0.40
N GLU A 133 1.38 -15.13 -0.21
CA GLU A 133 0.68 -14.46 -1.31
C GLU A 133 1.49 -13.28 -1.86
N ASN A 134 1.30 -13.01 -3.14
CA ASN A 134 1.88 -11.88 -3.84
C ASN A 134 0.89 -10.71 -4.00
N THR A 135 1.37 -9.59 -4.54
CA THR A 135 0.55 -8.38 -4.75
C THR A 135 -0.66 -8.63 -5.68
N ALA A 136 -0.56 -9.54 -6.65
CA ALA A 136 -1.68 -9.87 -7.52
C ALA A 136 -2.78 -10.63 -6.75
N GLN A 137 -2.39 -11.53 -5.85
CA GLN A 137 -3.33 -12.25 -4.98
C GLN A 137 -3.99 -11.30 -3.98
N LEU A 138 -3.23 -10.37 -3.38
CA LEU A 138 -3.80 -9.30 -2.56
C LEU A 138 -4.88 -8.50 -3.32
N TRP A 139 -4.64 -8.16 -4.59
CA TRP A 139 -5.64 -7.51 -5.42
C TRP A 139 -6.89 -8.35 -5.62
N GLN A 140 -6.77 -9.66 -5.83
CA GLN A 140 -7.93 -10.55 -5.95
C GLN A 140 -8.73 -10.62 -4.64
N ARG A 141 -8.06 -10.70 -3.49
CA ARG A 141 -8.71 -10.62 -2.16
C ARG A 141 -9.45 -9.30 -1.97
N PHE A 142 -8.84 -8.19 -2.39
CA PHE A 142 -9.53 -6.90 -2.38
C PHE A 142 -10.80 -6.94 -3.21
N LEU A 143 -10.77 -7.47 -4.43
CA LEU A 143 -11.94 -7.57 -5.30
C LEU A 143 -13.03 -8.47 -4.71
N ALA A 144 -12.68 -9.60 -4.09
CA ALA A 144 -13.62 -10.50 -3.43
C ALA A 144 -14.29 -9.78 -2.25
N THR A 145 -13.51 -9.12 -1.42
CA THR A 145 -13.99 -8.33 -0.27
C THR A 145 -14.90 -7.19 -0.72
N TRP A 146 -14.50 -6.47 -1.76
CA TRP A 146 -15.28 -5.36 -2.31
C TRP A 146 -16.65 -5.85 -2.82
N ARG A 147 -16.71 -6.92 -3.61
CA ARG A 147 -17.98 -7.49 -4.09
C ARG A 147 -18.89 -7.92 -2.95
N TRP A 148 -18.31 -8.57 -1.95
CA TRP A 148 -19.06 -8.98 -0.75
C TRP A 148 -19.62 -7.75 -0.01
N ARG A 149 -18.81 -6.72 0.22
CA ARG A 149 -19.29 -5.49 0.88
C ARG A 149 -20.35 -4.75 0.07
N VAL A 150 -20.22 -4.68 -1.24
CA VAL A 150 -21.25 -4.10 -2.12
C VAL A 150 -22.55 -4.88 -2.02
N SER A 151 -22.52 -6.22 -1.99
CA SER A 151 -23.73 -7.02 -1.82
C SER A 151 -24.43 -6.78 -0.49
N GLN A 152 -23.68 -6.56 0.59
CA GLN A 152 -24.23 -6.18 1.89
C GLN A 152 -24.96 -4.82 1.81
N VAL A 153 -24.29 -3.81 1.23
CA VAL A 153 -24.88 -2.48 1.04
C VAL A 153 -26.17 -2.55 0.19
N GLN A 154 -26.13 -3.31 -0.91
CA GLN A 154 -27.31 -3.50 -1.78
C GLN A 154 -28.48 -4.21 -1.09
N SER A 155 -28.19 -5.06 -0.10
CA SER A 155 -29.21 -5.70 0.74
C SER A 155 -29.65 -4.85 1.95
N GLY A 156 -29.21 -3.59 2.02
CA GLY A 156 -29.54 -2.67 3.11
C GLY A 156 -28.73 -2.88 4.39
N ARG A 157 -27.64 -3.62 4.33
CA ARG A 157 -26.77 -3.89 5.49
C ARG A 157 -25.60 -2.92 5.50
N PHE A 158 -25.57 -2.07 6.51
CA PHE A 158 -24.47 -1.13 6.78
C PHE A 158 -23.89 -1.49 8.14
N GLU A 159 -22.75 -2.15 8.14
CA GLU A 159 -22.03 -2.49 9.36
C GLU A 159 -21.00 -1.40 9.66
N VAL A 160 -21.10 -0.85 10.86
CA VAL A 160 -20.06 0.01 11.42
C VAL A 160 -19.15 -0.86 12.28
N VAL A 161 -17.95 -1.11 11.81
CA VAL A 161 -16.96 -1.92 12.53
C VAL A 161 -16.29 -1.06 13.59
N LEU A 162 -16.51 -1.41 14.84
CA LEU A 162 -15.75 -0.92 16.00
C LEU A 162 -14.89 -2.06 16.51
N ASP A 163 -13.71 -1.75 17.04
CA ASP A 163 -12.79 -2.76 17.61
C ASP A 163 -13.42 -3.63 18.71
N SER A 164 -14.47 -3.13 19.36
CA SER A 164 -15.18 -3.79 20.45
C SER A 164 -16.51 -4.46 20.06
N ILE A 165 -16.96 -4.31 18.81
CA ILE A 165 -18.19 -4.92 18.34
C ILE A 165 -17.83 -6.08 17.41
N PRO A 166 -18.16 -7.32 17.76
CA PRO A 166 -17.99 -8.43 16.84
C PRO A 166 -18.76 -8.15 15.56
N VAL A 167 -18.13 -8.37 14.40
CA VAL A 167 -18.82 -8.37 13.12
C VAL A 167 -19.85 -9.49 13.18
N THR A 168 -21.13 -9.13 13.26
CA THR A 168 -22.22 -10.06 13.58
C THR A 168 -22.53 -11.06 12.46
N ASP A 169 -21.87 -10.94 11.31
CA ASP A 169 -22.07 -11.87 10.19
C ASP A 169 -20.80 -12.09 9.36
N GLU A 170 -19.75 -12.55 10.02
CA GLU A 170 -18.59 -13.13 9.32
C GLU A 170 -18.96 -14.41 8.56
N SER A 171 -20.12 -15.01 8.88
CA SER A 171 -20.57 -16.26 8.26
C SER A 171 -20.79 -16.19 6.74
N THR A 172 -20.95 -14.97 6.20
CA THR A 172 -21.11 -14.74 4.75
C THR A 172 -19.87 -14.13 4.10
N ALA A 173 -18.82 -13.84 4.88
CA ALA A 173 -17.58 -13.33 4.33
C ALA A 173 -16.90 -14.40 3.47
N PRO A 174 -16.32 -14.04 2.31
CA PRO A 174 -15.44 -14.95 1.60
C PRO A 174 -14.29 -15.40 2.52
N GLU A 175 -13.86 -16.66 2.39
CA GLU A 175 -12.75 -17.22 3.18
C GLU A 175 -11.47 -16.38 3.08
N ASP A 176 -11.26 -15.78 1.92
CA ASP A 176 -10.14 -14.91 1.59
C ASP A 176 -10.43 -13.42 1.75
N ALA A 177 -11.54 -13.04 2.44
CA ALA A 177 -11.85 -11.63 2.66
C ALA A 177 -10.74 -10.92 3.45
N MET A 178 -10.44 -9.69 3.04
CA MET A 178 -9.51 -8.84 3.78
C MET A 178 -10.10 -8.45 5.13
N GLY A 179 -9.33 -8.64 6.19
CA GLY A 179 -9.69 -8.11 7.51
C GLY A 179 -9.72 -6.58 7.51
N THR A 180 -10.53 -6.01 8.39
CA THR A 180 -10.58 -4.57 8.62
C THR A 180 -9.27 -4.06 9.25
N GLU A 181 -8.84 -2.85 8.90
CA GLU A 181 -7.79 -2.18 9.67
C GLU A 181 -8.37 -1.65 10.98
N THR A 182 -7.57 -1.70 12.04
CA THR A 182 -7.91 -1.11 13.33
C THR A 182 -8.14 0.40 13.17
N LEU A 183 -9.27 0.89 13.65
CA LEU A 183 -9.55 2.32 13.62
C LEU A 183 -8.54 3.07 14.50
N ASN A 184 -7.92 4.10 13.95
CA ASN A 184 -7.13 5.01 14.75
C ASN A 184 -8.07 6.02 15.42
N GLU A 185 -8.37 5.82 16.70
CA GLU A 185 -9.27 6.69 17.46
C GLU A 185 -8.88 8.18 17.42
N ALA A 186 -7.61 8.49 17.27
CA ALA A 186 -7.11 9.87 17.18
C ALA A 186 -7.61 10.64 15.94
N TYR A 187 -8.14 9.96 14.93
CA TYR A 187 -8.66 10.55 13.69
C TYR A 187 -10.14 10.23 13.45
N ASN A 188 -10.84 9.78 14.51
CA ASN A 188 -12.26 9.47 14.40
C ASN A 188 -13.13 10.65 14.87
N ASP A 189 -13.22 11.68 14.02
CA ASP A 189 -14.02 12.88 14.29
C ASP A 189 -15.54 12.61 14.30
N TYR A 190 -15.96 11.44 13.82
CA TYR A 190 -17.38 11.06 13.73
C TYR A 190 -17.89 10.26 14.93
N ARG A 191 -17.04 9.97 15.91
CA ARG A 191 -17.38 9.17 17.10
C ARG A 191 -18.59 9.74 17.83
N THR A 192 -18.59 11.04 18.08
CA THR A 192 -19.70 11.76 18.74
C THR A 192 -20.98 11.73 17.91
N LEU A 193 -20.88 11.95 16.59
CA LEU A 193 -22.02 11.94 15.69
C LEU A 193 -22.68 10.57 15.57
N ALA A 194 -21.90 9.51 15.65
CA ALA A 194 -22.39 8.13 15.61
C ALA A 194 -22.95 7.65 16.95
N GLY A 195 -22.91 8.45 18.01
CA GLY A 195 -23.39 8.08 19.35
C GLY A 195 -22.53 7.00 20.03
N TRP A 196 -21.28 6.84 19.62
CA TRP A 196 -20.40 5.78 20.12
C TRP A 196 -19.87 6.05 21.53
N GLU A 197 -19.91 7.31 21.98
CA GLU A 197 -19.46 7.70 23.31
C GLU A 197 -20.39 7.20 24.44
N ASN A 198 -21.62 6.84 24.11
CA ASN A 198 -22.66 6.46 25.09
C ASN A 198 -22.84 4.94 25.19
N ARG A 199 -21.99 4.13 24.59
CA ARG A 199 -22.03 2.67 24.70
C ARG A 199 -20.88 2.19 25.58
N ALA A 200 -20.94 2.49 26.88
CA ALA A 200 -20.18 1.83 27.92
C ALA A 200 -20.98 0.63 28.44
#